data_97d32b79b1a91a908c84e2a0d0ddb63e
#
_entry.id   97d32b79b1a91a908c84e2a0d0ddb63e
#
_cell.length_a   1.000
_cell.length_b   1.000
_cell.length_c   1.000
_cell.angle_alpha   90.00
_cell.angle_beta   90.00
_cell.angle_gamma   90.00
#
_symmetry.space_group_name_H-M   'P 1'
#
loop_
_entity.id
_entity.type
_entity.pdbx_description
1 polymer ?
#
loop_
_entity_poly.entity_id
_entity_poly.type
_entity_poly.pdbx_seq_one_letter_code
_entity_poly.pdbx_strand_id
1 'polypeptide(L)'
;HTVAFEKQGGLKDFLILMLHYYCQKKYLKAASCLCACSKQAAIWMYGDKRNDIKIINNGIDADKFGYADADRMKCRAELNLGSKIVFLLMGRLCEVKNQSFALDVFNKIHNKCSNVHLLVVGEGDLRSGLEHKCKVLSLSDNVSFLGFRNDVNFLLQGADVLLIPSLHEGLSLVSIEAQCAGLLCIASDGVPEEAKKTELLHFLPLQSGADSWADYILQLLPYERRTHKEEIEKAHFSIEYTAKEMKDIFI
;
A
#
# COMPACT_ATOMS: atom_id res chain seq x y z
N HIS A 1 -1.37 -4.89 11.88
CA HIS A 1 0.07 -4.74 12.10
C HIS A 1 0.74 -6.08 11.85
N THR A 2 1.08 -6.36 10.60
CA THR A 2 1.93 -7.50 10.27
C THR A 2 3.34 -7.08 10.63
N VAL A 3 3.84 -7.55 11.76
CA VAL A 3 5.27 -7.47 12.06
C VAL A 3 5.91 -8.55 11.21
N ALA A 4 6.41 -8.18 10.03
CA ALA A 4 7.39 -8.99 9.35
C ALA A 4 8.62 -9.03 10.27
N PHE A 5 8.89 -10.17 10.88
CA PHE A 5 10.13 -10.37 11.58
C PHE A 5 11.24 -10.39 10.53
N GLU A 6 11.95 -9.29 10.39
CA GLU A 6 13.27 -9.30 9.77
C GLU A 6 14.10 -10.31 10.55
N LYS A 7 14.53 -11.36 9.87
CA LYS A 7 15.44 -12.37 10.42
C LYS A 7 16.82 -11.77 10.64
N GLN A 8 16.95 -10.96 11.68
CA GLN A 8 18.24 -10.77 12.33
C GLN A 8 18.38 -11.93 13.30
N GLY A 9 19.00 -13.03 12.85
CA GLY A 9 19.10 -14.30 13.57
C GLY A 9 19.85 -14.21 14.89
N GLY A 10 19.21 -13.65 15.92
CA GLY A 10 19.74 -13.51 17.28
C GLY A 10 18.87 -14.23 18.31
N LEU A 11 19.44 -14.45 19.51
CA LEU A 11 18.77 -15.08 20.66
C LEU A 11 17.43 -14.37 21.01
N LYS A 12 17.33 -13.07 20.76
CA LYS A 12 16.12 -12.26 20.92
C LYS A 12 14.98 -12.73 20.02
N ASP A 13 15.25 -12.97 18.76
CA ASP A 13 14.23 -13.37 17.78
C ASP A 13 13.72 -14.79 18.07
N PHE A 14 14.60 -15.66 18.53
CA PHE A 14 14.23 -17.00 18.98
C PHE A 14 13.29 -16.95 20.21
N LEU A 15 13.59 -16.10 21.20
CA LEU A 15 12.75 -15.92 22.38
C LEU A 15 11.38 -15.32 22.03
N ILE A 16 11.33 -14.38 21.11
CA ILE A 16 10.06 -13.78 20.63
C ILE A 16 9.22 -14.82 19.88
N LEU A 17 9.83 -15.66 19.05
CA LEU A 17 9.16 -16.76 18.36
C LEU A 17 8.60 -17.80 19.35
N MET A 18 9.38 -18.19 20.35
CA MET A 18 8.93 -19.10 21.41
C MET A 18 7.78 -18.52 22.22
N LEU A 19 7.86 -17.24 22.57
CA LEU A 19 6.78 -16.53 23.28
C LEU A 19 5.52 -16.44 22.42
N HIS A 20 5.68 -16.12 21.14
CA HIS A 20 4.58 -16.09 20.16
C HIS A 20 3.87 -17.46 20.09
N TYR A 21 4.64 -18.53 19.92
CA TYR A 21 4.10 -19.88 19.85
C TYR A 21 3.39 -20.32 21.14
N TYR A 22 3.94 -19.96 22.30
CA TYR A 22 3.32 -20.21 23.59
C TYR A 22 2.00 -19.44 23.76
N CYS A 23 2.00 -18.15 23.43
CA CYS A 23 0.80 -17.32 23.45
C CYS A 23 -0.26 -17.84 22.47
N GLN A 24 0.15 -18.20 21.26
CA GLN A 24 -0.74 -18.78 20.25
C GLN A 24 -1.48 -20.01 20.80
N LYS A 25 -0.79 -20.96 21.42
CA LYS A 25 -1.43 -22.14 22.04
C LYS A 25 -2.43 -21.79 23.15
N LYS A 26 -2.16 -20.75 23.94
CA LYS A 26 -3.09 -20.29 24.99
C LYS A 26 -4.33 -19.62 24.40
N TYR A 27 -4.16 -18.72 23.43
CA TYR A 27 -5.26 -18.03 22.77
C TYR A 27 -6.21 -19.01 22.06
N LEU A 28 -5.65 -20.01 21.37
CA LEU A 28 -6.42 -21.02 20.66
C LEU A 28 -7.32 -21.87 21.57
N LYS A 29 -6.97 -21.98 22.86
CA LYS A 29 -7.78 -22.73 23.85
C LYS A 29 -8.83 -21.86 24.56
N ALA A 30 -8.60 -20.56 24.64
CA ALA A 30 -9.42 -19.64 25.43
C ALA A 30 -10.40 -18.82 24.56
N ALA A 31 -10.11 -18.68 23.26
CA ALA A 31 -10.93 -17.88 22.37
C ALA A 31 -12.23 -18.60 21.99
N SER A 32 -13.37 -17.93 22.11
CA SER A 32 -14.66 -18.40 21.64
C SER A 32 -14.84 -18.21 20.11
N CYS A 33 -14.13 -17.27 19.53
CA CYS A 33 -14.10 -17.00 18.09
C CYS A 33 -12.70 -16.58 17.66
N LEU A 34 -12.26 -17.03 16.49
CA LEU A 34 -10.98 -16.66 15.87
C LEU A 34 -11.24 -15.81 14.63
N CYS A 35 -10.61 -14.64 14.58
CA CYS A 35 -10.75 -13.71 13.47
C CYS A 35 -9.38 -13.28 12.95
N ALA A 36 -9.33 -12.97 11.66
CA ALA A 36 -8.16 -12.38 11.02
C ALA A 36 -8.57 -11.41 9.92
N CYS A 37 -7.73 -10.41 9.62
CA CYS A 37 -8.01 -9.42 8.59
C CYS A 37 -7.68 -9.88 7.15
N SER A 38 -7.05 -11.03 6.99
CA SER A 38 -6.77 -11.68 5.70
C SER A 38 -6.46 -13.15 5.90
N LYS A 39 -6.50 -13.95 4.82
CA LYS A 39 -6.10 -15.36 4.86
C LYS A 39 -4.63 -15.53 5.28
N GLN A 40 -3.73 -14.68 4.77
CA GLN A 40 -2.33 -14.72 5.18
C GLN A 40 -2.15 -14.41 6.67
N ALA A 41 -2.85 -13.41 7.21
CA ALA A 41 -2.84 -13.13 8.62
C ALA A 41 -3.39 -14.30 9.46
N ALA A 42 -4.44 -14.97 8.97
CA ALA A 42 -4.99 -16.18 9.61
C ALA A 42 -3.96 -17.31 9.67
N ILE A 43 -3.32 -17.63 8.55
CA ILE A 43 -2.28 -18.66 8.46
C ILE A 43 -1.11 -18.32 9.39
N TRP A 44 -0.67 -17.08 9.40
CA TRP A 44 0.43 -16.63 10.25
C TRP A 44 0.11 -16.72 11.74
N MET A 45 -1.12 -16.31 12.13
CA MET A 45 -1.52 -16.30 13.54
C MET A 45 -1.95 -17.66 14.07
N TYR A 46 -2.59 -18.49 13.23
CA TYR A 46 -3.31 -19.67 13.70
C TYR A 46 -2.83 -20.97 13.05
N GLY A 47 -1.97 -20.87 12.01
CA GLY A 47 -1.52 -22.00 11.21
C GLY A 47 -2.45 -22.33 10.05
N ASP A 48 -1.94 -23.09 9.09
CA ASP A 48 -2.59 -23.42 7.81
C ASP A 48 -3.68 -24.51 7.90
N LYS A 49 -3.77 -25.19 9.04
CA LYS A 49 -4.68 -26.35 9.24
C LYS A 49 -6.03 -26.02 9.82
N ARG A 50 -6.32 -24.73 10.08
CA ARG A 50 -7.57 -24.30 10.70
C ARG A 50 -8.52 -23.71 9.67
N ASN A 51 -9.76 -24.21 9.65
CA ASN A 51 -10.83 -23.75 8.76
C ASN A 51 -11.94 -22.99 9.51
N ASP A 52 -11.79 -22.80 10.82
CA ASP A 52 -12.75 -22.16 11.72
C ASP A 52 -12.45 -20.68 11.99
N ILE A 53 -11.57 -20.09 11.19
CA ILE A 53 -11.16 -18.69 11.31
C ILE A 53 -12.05 -17.81 10.43
N LYS A 54 -12.71 -16.83 11.04
CA LYS A 54 -13.51 -15.85 10.31
C LYS A 54 -12.61 -14.75 9.74
N ILE A 55 -12.63 -14.57 8.45
CA ILE A 55 -11.91 -13.46 7.80
C ILE A 55 -12.82 -12.24 7.80
N ILE A 56 -12.36 -11.18 8.48
CA ILE A 56 -13.04 -9.88 8.54
C ILE A 56 -12.09 -8.85 7.95
N ASN A 57 -12.41 -8.38 6.77
CA ASN A 57 -11.58 -7.41 6.08
C ASN A 57 -11.49 -6.10 6.88
N ASN A 58 -10.33 -5.45 6.85
CA ASN A 58 -10.22 -4.08 7.34
C ASN A 58 -10.94 -3.16 6.36
N GLY A 59 -12.11 -2.65 6.77
CA GLY A 59 -12.89 -1.73 5.94
C GLY A 59 -12.27 -0.34 5.85
N ILE A 60 -12.49 0.31 4.73
CA ILE A 60 -12.18 1.72 4.50
C ILE A 60 -13.48 2.54 4.47
N ASP A 61 -13.37 3.83 4.74
CA ASP A 61 -14.45 4.80 4.52
C ASP A 61 -14.53 5.10 3.01
N ALA A 62 -15.36 4.35 2.29
CA ALA A 62 -15.45 4.43 0.84
C ALA A 62 -15.98 5.79 0.35
N ASP A 63 -16.78 6.51 1.16
CA ASP A 63 -17.23 7.88 0.87
C ASP A 63 -16.07 8.86 0.91
N LYS A 64 -15.22 8.74 1.92
CA LYS A 64 -14.05 9.61 2.09
C LYS A 64 -12.99 9.41 1.01
N PHE A 65 -12.84 8.19 0.50
CA PHE A 65 -11.81 7.84 -0.48
C PHE A 65 -12.30 7.87 -1.93
N GLY A 66 -13.59 8.04 -2.18
CA GLY A 66 -14.13 8.18 -3.55
C GLY A 66 -13.49 9.34 -4.31
N TYR A 67 -13.30 9.16 -5.63
CA TYR A 67 -12.72 10.21 -6.47
C TYR A 67 -13.67 11.40 -6.65
N ALA A 68 -13.12 12.61 -6.56
CA ALA A 68 -13.82 13.86 -6.85
C ALA A 68 -12.87 14.85 -7.56
N ASP A 69 -13.30 15.37 -8.72
CA ASP A 69 -12.51 16.35 -9.49
C ASP A 69 -12.17 17.60 -8.70
N ALA A 70 -13.10 18.09 -7.87
CA ALA A 70 -12.89 19.27 -7.03
C ALA A 70 -11.75 19.06 -6.02
N ASP A 71 -11.69 17.90 -5.38
CA ASP A 71 -10.63 17.56 -4.42
C ASP A 71 -9.29 17.34 -5.12
N ARG A 72 -9.31 16.75 -6.32
CA ARG A 72 -8.12 16.65 -7.16
C ARG A 72 -7.56 18.03 -7.50
N MET A 73 -8.38 18.95 -8.00
CA MET A 73 -7.96 20.32 -8.33
C MET A 73 -7.38 21.03 -7.11
N LYS A 74 -8.04 20.91 -5.95
CA LYS A 74 -7.59 21.51 -4.69
C LYS A 74 -6.23 20.96 -4.26
N CYS A 75 -6.07 19.63 -4.25
CA CYS A 75 -4.81 19.00 -3.89
C CYS A 75 -3.65 19.43 -4.80
N ARG A 76 -3.88 19.44 -6.11
CA ARG A 76 -2.86 19.81 -7.09
C ARG A 76 -2.47 21.29 -6.99
N ALA A 77 -3.41 22.17 -6.70
CA ALA A 77 -3.14 23.59 -6.45
C ALA A 77 -2.32 23.78 -5.16
N GLU A 78 -2.72 23.14 -4.06
CA GLU A 78 -2.06 23.25 -2.76
C GLU A 78 -0.62 22.73 -2.79
N LEU A 79 -0.37 21.63 -3.51
CA LEU A 79 0.96 21.03 -3.65
C LEU A 79 1.76 21.53 -4.87
N ASN A 80 1.26 22.54 -5.58
CA ASN A 80 1.91 23.11 -6.78
C ASN A 80 2.28 22.07 -7.85
N LEU A 81 1.41 21.08 -8.08
CA LEU A 81 1.66 19.97 -8.99
C LEU A 81 1.39 20.31 -10.47
N GLY A 82 0.58 21.34 -10.74
CA GLY A 82 0.24 21.78 -12.10
C GLY A 82 -0.32 20.64 -12.96
N SER A 83 0.15 20.51 -14.19
CA SER A 83 -0.22 19.45 -15.16
C SER A 83 0.70 18.23 -15.13
N LYS A 84 1.60 18.12 -14.17
CA LYS A 84 2.54 17.00 -14.06
C LYS A 84 1.81 15.67 -13.86
N ILE A 85 2.36 14.58 -14.36
CA ILE A 85 1.96 13.24 -13.96
C ILE A 85 2.56 12.97 -12.57
N VAL A 86 1.71 12.71 -11.58
CA VAL A 86 2.09 12.63 -10.17
C VAL A 86 2.11 11.20 -9.71
N PHE A 87 3.28 10.74 -9.31
CA PHE A 87 3.50 9.45 -8.67
C PHE A 87 3.46 9.59 -7.16
N LEU A 88 2.98 8.57 -6.48
CA LEU A 88 2.86 8.54 -5.03
C LEU A 88 3.53 7.28 -4.47
N LEU A 89 4.40 7.48 -3.48
CA LEU A 89 4.93 6.43 -2.60
C LEU A 89 4.42 6.68 -1.20
N MET A 90 3.79 5.68 -0.57
CA MET A 90 3.21 5.87 0.74
C MET A 90 3.53 4.72 1.69
N GLY A 91 3.98 5.04 2.89
CA GLY A 91 4.26 4.10 3.97
C GLY A 91 5.54 4.38 4.73
N ARG A 92 5.86 3.53 5.70
CA ARG A 92 7.11 3.63 6.46
C ARG A 92 8.31 3.55 5.51
N LEU A 93 9.30 4.39 5.70
CA LEU A 93 10.53 4.37 4.91
C LEU A 93 11.49 3.31 5.49
N CYS A 94 11.33 2.07 5.04
CA CYS A 94 12.07 0.90 5.50
C CYS A 94 12.32 -0.08 4.35
N GLU A 95 13.24 -1.03 4.53
CA GLU A 95 13.66 -1.97 3.48
C GLU A 95 12.50 -2.76 2.87
N VAL A 96 11.55 -3.23 3.69
CA VAL A 96 10.42 -4.02 3.23
C VAL A 96 9.55 -3.27 2.22
N LYS A 97 9.45 -1.93 2.34
CA LYS A 97 8.68 -1.09 1.42
C LYS A 97 9.42 -0.75 0.12
N ASN A 98 10.72 -1.00 0.08
CA ASN A 98 11.57 -0.93 -1.11
C ASN A 98 11.44 0.38 -1.93
N GLN A 99 11.34 1.53 -1.23
CA GLN A 99 11.24 2.84 -1.89
C GLN A 99 12.46 3.15 -2.76
N SER A 100 13.61 2.56 -2.43
CA SER A 100 14.82 2.70 -3.25
C SER A 100 14.59 2.21 -4.69
N PHE A 101 13.95 1.05 -4.88
CA PHE A 101 13.58 0.55 -6.21
C PHE A 101 12.58 1.48 -6.91
N ALA A 102 11.59 2.02 -6.18
CA ALA A 102 10.67 2.98 -6.78
C ALA A 102 11.35 4.25 -7.27
N LEU A 103 12.42 4.72 -6.60
CA LEU A 103 13.23 5.83 -7.10
C LEU A 103 13.95 5.46 -8.40
N ASP A 104 14.42 4.22 -8.55
CA ASP A 104 15.01 3.75 -9.81
C ASP A 104 13.97 3.74 -10.94
N VAL A 105 12.77 3.21 -10.67
CA VAL A 105 11.64 3.24 -11.61
C VAL A 105 11.30 4.69 -11.99
N PHE A 106 11.15 5.57 -11.01
CA PHE A 106 10.82 6.97 -11.25
C PHE A 106 11.91 7.69 -12.06
N ASN A 107 13.18 7.40 -11.82
CA ASN A 107 14.29 7.93 -12.63
C ASN A 107 14.18 7.50 -14.10
N LYS A 108 13.83 6.24 -14.36
CA LYS A 108 13.61 5.74 -15.73
C LYS A 108 12.41 6.42 -16.40
N ILE A 109 11.34 6.66 -15.65
CA ILE A 109 10.17 7.40 -16.13
C ILE A 109 10.56 8.86 -16.44
N HIS A 110 11.25 9.54 -15.50
CA HIS A 110 11.67 10.94 -15.68
C HIS A 110 12.56 11.14 -16.90
N ASN A 111 13.46 10.21 -17.18
CA ASN A 111 14.32 10.24 -18.37
C ASN A 111 13.52 10.12 -19.69
N LYS A 112 12.33 9.52 -19.66
CA LYS A 112 11.44 9.35 -20.83
C LYS A 112 10.36 10.44 -20.91
N CYS A 113 9.95 10.98 -19.76
CA CYS A 113 8.92 11.99 -19.62
C CYS A 113 9.31 12.97 -18.49
N SER A 114 9.75 14.18 -18.84
CA SER A 114 10.22 15.16 -17.86
C SER A 114 9.07 15.80 -17.05
N ASN A 115 7.82 15.77 -17.55
CA ASN A 115 6.67 16.38 -16.87
C ASN A 115 6.07 15.45 -15.81
N VAL A 116 6.90 14.97 -14.89
CA VAL A 116 6.52 14.05 -13.81
C VAL A 116 6.95 14.58 -12.46
N HIS A 117 6.26 14.15 -11.39
CA HIS A 117 6.62 14.46 -10.01
C HIS A 117 6.33 13.26 -9.11
N LEU A 118 7.19 13.03 -8.11
CA LEU A 118 7.03 11.95 -7.13
C LEU A 118 6.79 12.55 -5.74
N LEU A 119 5.71 12.15 -5.11
CA LEU A 119 5.44 12.44 -3.70
C LEU A 119 5.81 11.22 -2.87
N VAL A 120 6.70 11.40 -1.89
CA VAL A 120 7.11 10.39 -0.92
C VAL A 120 6.51 10.73 0.43
N VAL A 121 5.61 9.87 0.92
CA VAL A 121 4.82 10.10 2.14
C VAL A 121 5.13 9.03 3.18
N GLY A 122 5.58 9.48 4.34
CA GLY A 122 5.95 8.64 5.46
C GLY A 122 7.28 9.02 6.07
N GLU A 123 7.60 8.37 7.18
CA GLU A 123 8.86 8.51 7.91
C GLU A 123 9.49 7.13 8.12
N GLY A 124 10.79 7.12 8.40
CA GLY A 124 11.54 5.90 8.70
C GLY A 124 13.04 6.06 8.52
N ASP A 125 13.78 5.02 8.90
CA ASP A 125 15.24 5.04 9.01
C ASP A 125 15.93 5.24 7.65
N LEU A 126 15.26 4.92 6.55
CA LEU A 126 15.83 5.07 5.20
C LEU A 126 15.69 6.47 4.61
N ARG A 127 15.02 7.42 5.31
CA ARG A 127 14.75 8.77 4.76
C ARG A 127 15.99 9.45 4.20
N SER A 128 17.04 9.56 5.01
CA SER A 128 18.29 10.24 4.61
C SER A 128 18.98 9.57 3.41
N GLY A 129 18.95 8.23 3.37
CA GLY A 129 19.49 7.46 2.24
C GLY A 129 18.70 7.67 0.94
N LEU A 130 17.37 7.74 1.03
CA LEU A 130 16.49 8.01 -0.11
C LEU A 130 16.68 9.45 -0.64
N GLU A 131 16.76 10.44 0.25
CA GLU A 131 17.06 11.83 -0.13
C GLU A 131 18.44 11.96 -0.79
N HIS A 132 19.46 11.25 -0.27
CA HIS A 132 20.78 11.18 -0.91
C HIS A 132 20.70 10.54 -2.30
N LYS A 133 19.99 9.43 -2.44
CA LYS A 133 19.76 8.75 -3.74
C LYS A 133 19.10 9.69 -4.75
N CYS A 134 18.10 10.48 -4.34
CA CYS A 134 17.48 11.49 -5.21
C CYS A 134 18.49 12.51 -5.73
N LYS A 135 19.42 12.97 -4.87
CA LYS A 135 20.49 13.91 -5.28
C LYS A 135 21.43 13.27 -6.31
N VAL A 136 21.87 12.02 -6.05
CA VAL A 136 22.75 11.26 -6.95
C VAL A 136 22.09 11.06 -8.33
N LEU A 137 20.78 10.83 -8.35
CA LEU A 137 19.98 10.64 -9.57
C LEU A 137 19.53 11.97 -10.22
N SER A 138 19.92 13.13 -9.64
CA SER A 138 19.49 14.47 -10.11
C SER A 138 17.96 14.66 -10.12
N LEU A 139 17.27 14.05 -9.16
CA LEU A 139 15.80 14.08 -9.06
C LEU A 139 15.29 15.07 -8.00
N SER A 140 16.15 15.89 -7.39
CA SER A 140 15.80 16.74 -6.23
C SER A 140 14.61 17.68 -6.50
N ASP A 141 14.47 18.18 -7.74
CA ASP A 141 13.40 19.10 -8.13
C ASP A 141 12.09 18.36 -8.51
N ASN A 142 12.16 17.03 -8.68
CA ASN A 142 11.05 16.20 -9.12
C ASN A 142 10.52 15.25 -8.05
N VAL A 143 11.13 15.25 -6.85
CA VAL A 143 10.72 14.40 -5.72
C VAL A 143 10.49 15.26 -4.48
N SER A 144 9.32 15.13 -3.88
CA SER A 144 8.97 15.81 -2.62
C SER A 144 8.78 14.81 -1.49
N PHE A 145 9.58 14.93 -0.43
CA PHE A 145 9.41 14.17 0.81
C PHE A 145 8.47 14.92 1.76
N LEU A 146 7.22 14.45 1.86
CA LEU A 146 6.17 15.15 2.62
C LEU A 146 6.13 14.79 4.12
N GLY A 147 6.97 13.81 4.54
CA GLY A 147 6.94 13.32 5.91
C GLY A 147 5.66 12.54 6.23
N PHE A 148 5.33 12.42 7.51
CA PHE A 148 4.08 11.79 7.93
C PHE A 148 2.88 12.70 7.60
N ARG A 149 1.85 12.13 6.99
CA ARG A 149 0.59 12.80 6.62
C ARG A 149 -0.59 11.96 7.10
N ASN A 150 -1.64 12.60 7.59
CA ASN A 150 -2.89 11.97 8.02
C ASN A 150 -4.05 12.19 7.05
N ASP A 151 -3.84 13.00 6.03
CA ASP A 151 -4.79 13.33 4.97
C ASP A 151 -4.55 12.51 3.69
N VAL A 152 -4.41 11.19 3.87
CA VAL A 152 -4.14 10.22 2.80
C VAL A 152 -5.14 10.34 1.65
N ASN A 153 -6.43 10.48 1.98
CA ASN A 153 -7.49 10.68 1.00
C ASN A 153 -7.24 11.89 0.10
N PHE A 154 -6.75 13.00 0.66
CA PHE A 154 -6.42 14.21 -0.09
C PHE A 154 -5.25 13.98 -1.05
N LEU A 155 -4.19 13.31 -0.60
CA LEU A 155 -3.02 13.02 -1.43
C LEU A 155 -3.36 12.05 -2.58
N LEU A 156 -4.20 11.06 -2.32
CA LEU A 156 -4.68 10.13 -3.34
C LEU A 156 -5.46 10.84 -4.45
N GLN A 157 -6.20 11.92 -4.16
CA GLN A 157 -6.90 12.70 -5.19
C GLN A 157 -5.93 13.37 -6.16
N GLY A 158 -4.84 13.94 -5.66
CA GLY A 158 -3.85 14.69 -6.48
C GLY A 158 -2.95 13.83 -7.34
N ALA A 159 -2.69 12.59 -6.94
CA ALA A 159 -1.80 11.65 -7.63
C ALA A 159 -2.44 11.03 -8.90
N ASP A 160 -1.62 10.45 -9.76
CA ASP A 160 -2.02 9.70 -10.97
C ASP A 160 -1.65 8.22 -10.87
N VAL A 161 -0.55 7.89 -10.18
CA VAL A 161 -0.07 6.52 -10.00
C VAL A 161 0.40 6.29 -8.58
N LEU A 162 -0.05 5.23 -7.93
CA LEU A 162 0.51 4.72 -6.67
C LEU A 162 1.51 3.59 -6.96
N LEU A 163 2.74 3.73 -6.46
CA LEU A 163 3.77 2.70 -6.54
C LEU A 163 3.85 1.93 -5.23
N ILE A 164 3.80 0.58 -5.30
CA ILE A 164 3.87 -0.31 -4.14
C ILE A 164 4.92 -1.40 -4.41
N PRO A 165 6.22 -1.05 -4.44
CA PRO A 165 7.30 -1.98 -4.79
C PRO A 165 7.75 -2.85 -3.62
N SER A 166 6.86 -3.11 -2.66
CA SER A 166 7.18 -3.79 -1.41
C SER A 166 7.74 -5.20 -1.64
N LEU A 167 8.75 -5.57 -0.86
CA LEU A 167 9.31 -6.94 -0.88
C LEU A 167 8.31 -7.94 -0.31
N HIS A 168 7.53 -7.51 0.66
CA HIS A 168 6.48 -8.29 1.28
C HIS A 168 5.43 -7.37 1.90
N GLU A 169 4.17 -7.71 1.73
CA GLU A 169 3.02 -7.02 2.33
C GLU A 169 2.04 -8.03 2.94
N GLY A 170 1.35 -7.57 3.98
CA GLY A 170 0.04 -8.11 4.29
C GLY A 170 -1.00 -7.55 3.30
N LEU A 171 -2.24 -7.39 3.73
CA LEU A 171 -3.20 -6.65 2.93
C LEU A 171 -2.85 -5.15 2.97
N SER A 172 -2.47 -4.57 1.84
CA SER A 172 -2.14 -3.15 1.72
C SER A 172 -3.41 -2.31 1.68
N LEU A 173 -3.81 -1.71 2.82
CA LEU A 173 -5.01 -0.85 2.86
C LEU A 173 -4.88 0.35 1.93
N VAL A 174 -3.70 0.95 1.83
CA VAL A 174 -3.49 2.09 0.93
C VAL A 174 -3.75 1.73 -0.53
N SER A 175 -3.56 0.45 -0.94
CA SER A 175 -3.91 0.01 -2.29
C SER A 175 -5.43 -0.08 -2.50
N ILE A 176 -6.19 -0.45 -1.46
CA ILE A 176 -7.66 -0.46 -1.50
C ILE A 176 -8.21 0.96 -1.56
N GLU A 177 -7.68 1.85 -0.71
CA GLU A 177 -8.00 3.29 -0.67
C GLU A 177 -7.71 3.95 -2.03
N ALA A 178 -6.57 3.66 -2.63
CA ALA A 178 -6.17 4.17 -3.94
C ALA A 178 -7.09 3.67 -5.06
N GLN A 179 -7.43 2.39 -5.08
CA GLN A 179 -8.39 1.83 -6.03
C GLN A 179 -9.78 2.47 -5.88
N CYS A 180 -10.25 2.70 -4.64
CA CYS A 180 -11.49 3.43 -4.37
C CYS A 180 -11.46 4.83 -4.99
N ALA A 181 -10.33 5.54 -4.85
CA ALA A 181 -10.07 6.83 -5.45
C ALA A 181 -9.84 6.79 -6.97
N GLY A 182 -10.00 5.65 -7.63
CA GLY A 182 -9.76 5.50 -9.06
C GLY A 182 -8.31 5.70 -9.48
N LEU A 183 -7.36 5.47 -8.57
CA LEU A 183 -5.94 5.68 -8.82
C LEU A 183 -5.30 4.42 -9.40
N LEU A 184 -4.53 4.57 -10.49
CA LEU A 184 -3.72 3.49 -11.03
C LEU A 184 -2.68 3.04 -10.00
N CYS A 185 -2.64 1.74 -9.70
CA CYS A 185 -1.76 1.16 -8.70
C CYS A 185 -0.83 0.14 -9.36
N ILE A 186 0.46 0.28 -9.12
CA ILE A 186 1.47 -0.65 -9.61
C ILE A 186 2.15 -1.29 -8.40
N ALA A 187 1.91 -2.56 -8.21
CA ALA A 187 2.40 -3.34 -7.09
C ALA A 187 3.42 -4.39 -7.52
N SER A 188 4.32 -4.72 -6.61
CA SER A 188 5.21 -5.87 -6.78
C SER A 188 4.47 -7.19 -6.56
N ASP A 189 5.09 -8.28 -6.97
CA ASP A 189 4.70 -9.65 -6.64
C ASP A 189 4.82 -10.01 -5.15
N GLY A 190 5.41 -9.12 -4.33
CA GLY A 190 5.39 -9.20 -2.87
C GLY A 190 4.07 -8.72 -2.23
N VAL A 191 3.15 -8.12 -3.02
CA VAL A 191 1.82 -7.72 -2.57
C VAL A 191 0.82 -8.83 -2.90
N PRO A 192 -0.04 -9.25 -1.94
CA PRO A 192 -1.01 -10.32 -2.19
C PRO A 192 -2.00 -9.96 -3.30
N GLU A 193 -2.35 -10.94 -4.14
CA GLU A 193 -3.39 -10.79 -5.17
C GLU A 193 -4.75 -10.40 -4.58
N GLU A 194 -4.99 -10.76 -3.33
CA GLU A 194 -6.17 -10.35 -2.57
C GLU A 194 -6.33 -8.81 -2.46
N ALA A 195 -5.26 -8.04 -2.69
CA ALA A 195 -5.32 -6.58 -2.73
C ALA A 195 -6.01 -6.04 -4.00
N LYS A 196 -6.10 -6.83 -5.07
CA LYS A 196 -6.77 -6.43 -6.32
C LYS A 196 -8.27 -6.50 -6.18
N LYS A 197 -8.92 -5.33 -6.20
CA LYS A 197 -10.37 -5.18 -6.14
C LYS A 197 -10.97 -4.58 -7.41
N THR A 198 -10.12 -3.93 -8.21
CA THR A 198 -10.48 -3.32 -9.49
C THR A 198 -9.41 -3.66 -10.54
N GLU A 199 -9.68 -3.31 -11.79
CA GLU A 199 -8.71 -3.40 -12.88
C GLU A 199 -7.50 -2.47 -12.72
N LEU A 200 -7.59 -1.47 -11.83
CA LEU A 200 -6.55 -0.45 -11.64
C LEU A 200 -5.31 -0.96 -10.90
N LEU A 201 -5.36 -2.12 -10.26
CA LEU A 201 -4.17 -2.70 -9.61
C LEU A 201 -3.50 -3.70 -10.55
N HIS A 202 -2.26 -3.40 -10.92
CA HIS A 202 -1.39 -4.22 -11.75
C HIS A 202 -0.22 -4.74 -10.94
N PHE A 203 0.13 -6.01 -11.16
CA PHE A 203 1.27 -6.65 -10.50
C PHE A 203 2.44 -6.79 -11.48
N LEU A 204 3.63 -6.41 -11.03
CA LEU A 204 4.87 -6.57 -11.79
C LEU A 204 5.93 -7.24 -10.91
N PRO A 205 6.65 -8.26 -11.41
CA PRO A 205 7.75 -8.84 -10.68
C PRO A 205 8.87 -7.81 -10.45
N LEU A 206 9.43 -7.75 -9.25
CA LEU A 206 10.59 -6.88 -8.98
C LEU A 206 11.78 -7.26 -9.85
N GLN A 207 11.92 -8.55 -10.16
CA GLN A 207 13.00 -9.09 -10.98
C GLN A 207 12.98 -8.58 -12.44
N SER A 208 11.83 -8.06 -12.93
CA SER A 208 11.76 -7.47 -14.27
C SER A 208 12.55 -6.16 -14.40
N GLY A 209 12.94 -5.57 -13.28
CA GLY A 209 13.78 -4.38 -13.22
C GLY A 209 13.05 -3.06 -13.46
N ALA A 210 13.71 -1.96 -13.14
CA ALA A 210 13.13 -0.62 -13.16
C ALA A 210 12.74 -0.13 -14.57
N ASP A 211 13.47 -0.53 -15.61
CA ASP A 211 13.15 -0.16 -16.98
C ASP A 211 11.81 -0.78 -17.43
N SER A 212 11.61 -2.06 -17.18
CA SER A 212 10.36 -2.76 -17.52
C SER A 212 9.15 -2.18 -16.78
N TRP A 213 9.32 -1.82 -15.50
CA TRP A 213 8.27 -1.13 -14.74
C TRP A 213 7.93 0.23 -15.35
N ALA A 214 8.96 1.02 -15.68
CA ALA A 214 8.77 2.34 -16.28
C ALA A 214 8.03 2.26 -17.63
N ASP A 215 8.42 1.32 -18.50
CA ASP A 215 7.79 1.13 -19.80
C ASP A 215 6.33 0.71 -19.67
N TYR A 216 6.06 -0.24 -18.79
CA TYR A 216 4.70 -0.70 -18.53
C TYR A 216 3.80 0.41 -18.00
N ILE A 217 4.28 1.19 -17.02
CA ILE A 217 3.53 2.31 -16.43
C ILE A 217 3.20 3.35 -17.49
N LEU A 218 4.18 3.73 -18.33
CA LEU A 218 3.97 4.73 -19.37
C LEU A 218 2.99 4.28 -20.46
N GLN A 219 2.86 2.97 -20.72
CA GLN A 219 1.86 2.42 -21.64
C GLN A 219 0.44 2.53 -21.11
N LEU A 220 0.26 2.55 -19.78
CA LEU A 220 -1.05 2.69 -19.13
C LEU A 220 -1.52 4.15 -19.03
N LEU A 221 -0.66 5.12 -19.33
CA LEU A 221 -0.95 6.55 -19.22
C LEU A 221 -1.13 7.21 -20.59
N PRO A 222 -2.04 8.20 -20.72
CA PRO A 222 -3.04 8.60 -19.73
C PRO A 222 -4.20 7.62 -19.66
N TYR A 223 -4.94 7.63 -18.55
CA TYR A 223 -6.17 6.87 -18.37
C TYR A 223 -7.30 7.77 -17.84
N GLU A 224 -8.55 7.36 -18.07
CA GLU A 224 -9.71 8.05 -17.53
C GLU A 224 -9.92 7.66 -16.07
N ARG A 225 -9.94 8.66 -15.20
CA ARG A 225 -10.10 8.47 -13.76
C ARG A 225 -11.55 8.61 -13.34
N ARG A 226 -12.04 7.64 -12.58
CA ARG A 226 -13.37 7.64 -11.98
C ARG A 226 -13.32 7.02 -10.59
N THR A 227 -14.38 7.22 -9.80
CA THR A 227 -14.51 6.52 -8.51
C THR A 227 -14.83 5.04 -8.73
N HIS A 228 -14.26 4.19 -7.89
CA HIS A 228 -14.53 2.75 -7.83
C HIS A 228 -15.12 2.34 -6.47
N LYS A 229 -15.82 3.28 -5.83
CA LYS A 229 -16.45 3.08 -4.52
C LYS A 229 -17.33 1.81 -4.50
N GLU A 230 -18.22 1.65 -5.51
CA GLU A 230 -19.14 0.52 -5.55
C GLU A 230 -18.43 -0.84 -5.65
N GLU A 231 -17.31 -0.92 -6.39
CA GLU A 231 -16.52 -2.13 -6.51
C GLU A 231 -15.88 -2.51 -5.18
N ILE A 232 -15.40 -1.53 -4.43
CA ILE A 232 -14.82 -1.72 -3.09
C ILE A 232 -15.89 -2.16 -2.08
N GLU A 233 -17.08 -1.56 -2.12
CA GLU A 233 -18.22 -1.97 -1.28
C GLU A 233 -18.68 -3.39 -1.59
N LYS A 234 -18.84 -3.75 -2.87
CA LYS A 234 -19.16 -5.11 -3.32
C LYS A 234 -18.11 -6.14 -2.93
N ALA A 235 -16.87 -5.73 -2.83
CA ALA A 235 -15.76 -6.56 -2.36
C ALA A 235 -15.70 -6.70 -0.81
N HIS A 236 -16.66 -6.12 -0.08
CA HIS A 236 -16.74 -6.16 1.39
C HIS A 236 -15.57 -5.46 2.10
N PHE A 237 -15.13 -4.34 1.53
CA PHE A 237 -14.09 -3.49 2.11
C PHE A 237 -14.62 -2.14 2.60
N SER A 238 -15.93 -1.97 2.75
CA SER A 238 -16.46 -0.78 3.42
C SER A 238 -16.43 -0.94 4.95
N ILE A 239 -16.27 0.18 5.64
CA ILE A 239 -16.24 0.21 7.12
C ILE A 239 -17.59 -0.25 7.70
N GLU A 240 -18.70 0.05 7.01
CA GLU A 240 -20.06 -0.35 7.41
C GLU A 240 -20.21 -1.88 7.37
N TYR A 241 -19.70 -2.52 6.31
CA TYR A 241 -19.70 -3.97 6.20
C TYR A 241 -18.87 -4.61 7.30
N THR A 242 -17.64 -4.12 7.51
CA THR A 242 -16.74 -4.60 8.56
C THR A 242 -17.38 -4.46 9.97
N ALA A 243 -18.00 -3.31 10.25
CA ALA A 243 -18.68 -3.08 11.52
C ALA A 243 -19.86 -4.03 11.74
N LYS A 244 -20.63 -4.33 10.68
CA LYS A 244 -21.72 -5.31 10.74
C LYS A 244 -21.19 -6.71 11.03
N GLU A 245 -20.18 -7.18 10.29
CA GLU A 245 -19.56 -8.49 10.52
C GLU A 245 -18.99 -8.63 11.93
N MET A 246 -18.38 -7.58 12.46
CA MET A 246 -17.88 -7.58 13.84
C MET A 246 -19.02 -7.64 14.85
N LYS A 247 -20.11 -6.88 14.64
CA LYS A 247 -21.28 -6.89 15.50
C LYS A 247 -21.89 -8.30 15.60
N ASP A 248 -22.01 -9.00 14.48
CA ASP A 248 -22.58 -10.37 14.41
C ASP A 248 -21.73 -11.43 15.15
N ILE A 249 -20.49 -11.08 15.55
CA ILE A 249 -19.63 -11.95 16.36
C ILE A 249 -19.84 -11.73 17.86
N PHE A 250 -20.15 -10.50 18.28
CA PHE A 250 -20.19 -10.11 19.69
C PHE A 250 -21.61 -10.07 20.28
N ILE A 251 -22.64 -10.29 19.48
CA ILE A 251 -24.03 -10.35 19.88
C ILE A 251 -24.61 -11.74 19.61
#